data_0fc366ddd5ac9f0978676b3195f15bf5
#
_entry.id   0fc366ddd5ac9f0978676b3195f15bf5
#
_cell.length_a   1.000
_cell.length_b   1.000
_cell.length_c   1.000
_cell.angle_alpha   90.00
_cell.angle_beta   90.00
_cell.angle_gamma   90.00
#
_symmetry.space_group_name_H-M   'P 1'
#
loop_
_entity.id
_entity.type
_entity.pdbx_description
1 polymer ?
#
loop_
_entity_poly.entity_id
_entity_poly.type
_entity_poly.pdbx_seq_one_letter_code
_entity_poly.pdbx_strand_id
1 'polypeptide(L)'
;MQFNAKEGSSSKPLELIHTDICGPMRKNSPRGEEYYILFIDDFSRMCWIGLIKHKDEAFENFQIFKALVENELDLKIKFLRSDRGGEYTSNKFLEFCEKNGIKR
;
A
#
# COMPACT_ATOMS: atom_id res chain seq x y z
N MET A 1 -10.01 -8.20 13.32
CA MET A 1 -11.04 -7.34 12.75
C MET A 1 -11.82 -8.06 11.69
N GLN A 2 -13.08 -7.83 11.65
CA GLN A 2 -13.94 -8.52 10.73
C GLN A 2 -14.45 -7.58 9.65
N PHE A 3 -14.29 -7.97 8.40
CA PHE A 3 -14.79 -7.17 7.31
C PHE A 3 -16.25 -7.45 7.04
N ASN A 4 -16.96 -6.38 6.74
CA ASN A 4 -18.29 -6.51 6.21
C ASN A 4 -18.14 -6.93 4.75
N ALA A 5 -18.76 -8.03 4.38
CA ALA A 5 -18.64 -8.55 3.03
C ALA A 5 -19.07 -7.57 1.95
N LYS A 6 -19.94 -6.63 2.30
CA LYS A 6 -20.42 -5.66 1.33
C LYS A 6 -19.53 -4.45 1.21
N GLU A 7 -18.69 -4.19 2.21
CA GLU A 7 -17.97 -2.95 2.26
C GLU A 7 -16.48 -3.07 2.00
N GLY A 8 -15.92 -4.18 2.24
CA GLY A 8 -14.49 -4.27 2.15
C GLY A 8 -13.98 -5.48 1.45
N SER A 9 -14.89 -6.33 1.03
CA SER A 9 -14.46 -7.56 0.41
C SER A 9 -14.16 -7.36 -1.04
N SER A 10 -13.05 -7.90 -1.46
CA SER A 10 -12.70 -7.96 -2.85
C SER A 10 -13.11 -9.30 -3.41
N SER A 11 -13.27 -9.37 -4.72
CA SER A 11 -13.68 -10.60 -5.38
C SER A 11 -12.53 -11.31 -6.05
N LYS A 12 -11.35 -10.68 -6.10
CA LYS A 12 -10.17 -11.26 -6.74
C LYS A 12 -8.92 -10.58 -6.23
N PRO A 13 -7.75 -11.18 -6.46
CA PRO A 13 -6.50 -10.58 -5.99
C PRO A 13 -6.28 -9.20 -6.60
N LEU A 14 -5.65 -8.34 -5.86
CA LEU A 14 -5.27 -6.97 -6.19
C LEU A 14 -6.42 -6.00 -6.34
N GLU A 15 -7.65 -6.45 -6.28
CA GLU A 15 -8.78 -5.53 -6.41
C GLU A 15 -8.76 -4.46 -5.33
N LEU A 16 -8.45 -4.87 -4.11
CA LEU A 16 -8.37 -3.93 -2.97
C LEU A 16 -7.10 -4.20 -2.19
N ILE A 17 -6.27 -3.17 -2.10
CA ILE A 17 -5.03 -3.23 -1.32
C ILE A 17 -5.17 -2.30 -0.12
N HIS A 18 -4.85 -2.82 1.05
CA HIS A 18 -4.74 -2.03 2.27
C HIS A 18 -3.28 -1.68 2.48
N THR A 19 -3.01 -0.45 2.91
CA THR A 19 -1.64 -0.04 3.17
C THR A 19 -1.57 0.74 4.46
N ASP A 20 -0.45 0.61 5.16
CA ASP A 20 -0.22 1.29 6.42
C ASP A 20 1.27 1.44 6.65
N ILE A 21 1.65 2.49 7.35
CA ILE A 21 3.05 2.72 7.73
C ILE A 21 3.13 2.55 9.23
N CYS A 22 4.06 1.70 9.66
CA CYS A 22 4.25 1.38 11.07
C CYS A 22 5.62 1.84 11.52
N GLY A 23 5.68 2.37 12.74
CA GLY A 23 6.91 2.86 13.32
C GLY A 23 6.65 4.14 14.07
N PRO A 24 7.72 4.82 14.53
CA PRO A 24 9.12 4.47 14.27
C PRO A 24 9.53 3.19 14.97
N MET A 25 10.41 2.44 14.29
CA MET A 25 10.97 1.24 14.86
C MET A 25 12.05 1.62 15.86
N ARG A 26 12.32 0.69 16.75
CA ARG A 26 13.39 0.91 17.69
C ARG A 26 14.71 0.87 16.96
N LYS A 27 15.75 1.31 17.68
CA LYS A 27 17.10 1.33 17.16
C LYS A 27 17.51 0.02 16.55
N ASN A 28 18.57 0.09 15.78
CA ASN A 28 19.26 -1.08 15.23
C ASN A 28 18.64 -1.67 13.99
N SER A 29 17.86 -0.89 13.26
CA SER A 29 17.53 -1.34 11.92
C SER A 29 18.84 -1.32 11.11
N PRO A 30 19.02 -2.29 10.21
CA PRO A 30 20.31 -2.49 9.55
C PRO A 30 20.83 -1.30 8.76
N ARG A 31 19.97 -0.48 8.21
CA ARG A 31 20.39 0.62 7.36
C ARG A 31 19.83 1.95 7.81
N GLY A 32 19.43 2.04 9.07
CA GLY A 32 18.84 3.26 9.57
C GLY A 32 17.40 3.47 9.19
N GLU A 33 16.74 2.46 8.68
CA GLU A 33 15.32 2.56 8.41
C GLU A 33 14.57 2.71 9.72
N GLU A 34 13.56 3.57 9.72
CA GLU A 34 12.79 3.83 10.94
C GLU A 34 11.36 3.35 10.86
N TYR A 35 10.88 3.06 9.66
CA TYR A 35 9.50 2.65 9.46
C TYR A 35 9.42 1.48 8.53
N TYR A 36 8.30 0.78 8.56
CA TYR A 36 8.01 -0.17 7.51
C TYR A 36 6.63 0.12 6.95
N ILE A 37 6.47 -0.15 5.66
CA ILE A 37 5.20 0.03 5.00
C ILE A 37 4.65 -1.34 4.63
N LEU A 38 3.37 -1.53 4.89
CA LEU A 38 2.69 -2.78 4.60
C LEU A 38 1.74 -2.58 3.43
N PHE A 39 1.66 -3.61 2.58
CA PHE A 39 0.62 -3.69 1.57
C PHE A 39 -0.03 -5.05 1.74
N ILE A 40 -1.34 -5.07 1.92
CA ILE A 40 -2.08 -6.31 2.17
C ILE A 40 -3.16 -6.45 1.13
N ASP A 41 -3.14 -7.58 0.42
CA ASP A 41 -4.18 -7.90 -0.54
C ASP A 41 -5.41 -8.39 0.23
N ASP A 42 -6.51 -7.70 0.07
CA ASP A 42 -7.74 -8.01 0.81
C ASP A 42 -8.26 -9.42 0.50
N PHE A 43 -8.10 -9.84 -0.74
CA PHE A 43 -8.63 -11.14 -1.16
C PHE A 43 -7.80 -12.31 -0.63
N SER A 44 -6.50 -12.29 -0.90
CA SER A 44 -5.62 -13.42 -0.54
C SER A 44 -5.04 -13.32 0.86
N ARG A 45 -5.08 -12.13 1.44
CA ARG A 45 -4.43 -11.80 2.72
C ARG A 45 -2.92 -11.86 2.64
N MET A 46 -2.36 -11.91 1.45
CA MET A 46 -0.92 -11.85 1.29
C MET A 46 -0.42 -10.46 1.64
N CYS A 47 0.73 -10.42 2.26
CA CYS A 47 1.28 -9.19 2.80
C CYS A 47 2.69 -8.95 2.26
N TRP A 48 2.96 -7.72 1.84
CA TRP A 48 4.30 -7.30 1.41
C TRP A 48 4.77 -6.20 2.35
N ILE A 49 6.06 -6.21 2.66
CA ILE A 49 6.65 -5.26 3.59
C ILE A 49 7.81 -4.56 2.91
N GLY A 50 7.84 -3.22 3.04
CA GLY A 50 8.98 -2.43 2.61
C GLY A 50 9.56 -1.68 3.79
N LEU A 51 10.87 -1.52 3.82
CA LEU A 51 11.54 -0.74 4.86
C LEU A 51 11.82 0.66 4.32
N ILE A 52 11.51 1.68 5.10
CA ILE A 52 11.70 3.06 4.66
C ILE A 52 12.31 3.89 5.78
N LYS A 53 13.07 4.91 5.42
CA LYS A 53 13.65 5.82 6.39
C LYS A 53 12.68 6.94 6.76
N HIS A 54 11.94 7.41 5.79
CA HIS A 54 11.02 8.53 5.96
C HIS A 54 9.65 8.16 5.43
N LYS A 55 8.62 8.67 6.08
CA LYS A 55 7.26 8.35 5.67
C LYS A 55 6.93 8.84 4.27
N ASP A 56 7.60 9.87 3.79
CA ASP A 56 7.33 10.39 2.45
C ASP A 56 7.82 9.46 1.33
N GLU A 57 8.48 8.37 1.69
CA GLU A 57 8.85 7.35 0.72
C GLU A 57 7.69 6.42 0.38
N ALA A 58 6.52 6.63 1.01
CA ALA A 58 5.37 5.77 0.78
C ALA A 58 4.95 5.73 -0.69
N PHE A 59 4.97 6.87 -1.35
CA PHE A 59 4.56 6.94 -2.74
C PHE A 59 5.48 6.13 -3.64
N GLU A 60 6.78 6.27 -3.47
CA GLU A 60 7.75 5.52 -4.26
C GLU A 60 7.59 4.02 -4.02
N ASN A 61 7.41 3.64 -2.76
CA ASN A 61 7.23 2.23 -2.43
C ASN A 61 5.95 1.67 -3.02
N PHE A 62 4.89 2.45 -3.04
CA PHE A 62 3.66 2.02 -3.67
C PHE A 62 3.85 1.79 -5.17
N GLN A 63 4.58 2.68 -5.83
CA GLN A 63 4.82 2.53 -7.26
C GLN A 63 5.60 1.25 -7.55
N ILE A 64 6.62 0.97 -6.74
CA ILE A 64 7.42 -0.24 -6.90
C ILE A 64 6.55 -1.47 -6.66
N PHE A 65 5.79 -1.47 -5.58
CA PHE A 65 4.90 -2.58 -5.25
C PHE A 65 3.89 -2.84 -6.38
N LYS A 66 3.26 -1.77 -6.85
CA LYS A 66 2.26 -1.87 -7.90
C LYS A 66 2.84 -2.49 -9.16
N ALA A 67 4.00 -2.00 -9.59
CA ALA A 67 4.62 -2.52 -10.80
C ALA A 67 4.94 -4.01 -10.66
N LEU A 68 5.46 -4.38 -9.50
CA LEU A 68 5.86 -5.77 -9.25
C LEU A 68 4.67 -6.72 -9.25
N VAL A 69 3.66 -6.42 -8.44
CA VAL A 69 2.56 -7.36 -8.27
C VAL A 69 1.63 -7.39 -9.48
N GLU A 70 1.44 -6.26 -10.14
CA GLU A 70 0.61 -6.25 -11.34
C GLU A 70 1.27 -7.02 -12.48
N ASN A 71 2.59 -6.93 -12.57
CA ASN A 71 3.30 -7.69 -13.57
C ASN A 71 3.29 -9.18 -13.25
N GLU A 72 3.44 -9.51 -11.98
CA GLU A 72 3.51 -10.90 -11.56
C GLU A 72 2.17 -11.63 -11.70
N LEU A 73 1.09 -10.96 -11.34
CA LEU A 73 -0.23 -11.58 -11.33
C LEU A 73 -1.07 -11.28 -12.57
N ASP A 74 -0.59 -10.37 -13.41
CA ASP A 74 -1.32 -9.93 -14.60
C ASP A 74 -2.71 -9.42 -14.25
N LEU A 75 -2.77 -8.65 -13.17
CA LEU A 75 -3.99 -8.03 -12.69
C LEU A 75 -3.68 -6.59 -12.31
N LYS A 76 -4.71 -5.78 -12.14
CA LYS A 76 -4.55 -4.38 -11.80
C LYS A 76 -5.13 -4.06 -10.44
N ILE A 77 -4.43 -3.20 -9.70
CA ILE A 77 -4.97 -2.67 -8.44
C ILE A 77 -6.09 -1.70 -8.77
N LYS A 78 -7.24 -1.87 -8.13
CA LYS A 78 -8.40 -1.02 -8.39
C LYS A 78 -8.72 -0.08 -7.24
N PHE A 79 -8.47 -0.50 -6.02
CA PHE A 79 -8.72 0.31 -4.83
C PHE A 79 -7.52 0.26 -3.92
N LEU A 80 -7.16 1.42 -3.38
CA LEU A 80 -6.11 1.51 -2.37
C LEU A 80 -6.71 2.17 -1.13
N ARG A 81 -6.69 1.45 -0.01
CA ARG A 81 -7.21 1.95 1.25
C ARG A 81 -6.07 2.23 2.21
N SER A 82 -6.04 3.45 2.71
CA SER A 82 -5.02 3.87 3.66
C SER A 82 -5.68 4.76 4.71
N ASP A 83 -4.92 5.12 5.74
CA ASP A 83 -5.39 6.18 6.62
C ASP A 83 -5.21 7.51 5.88
N ARG A 84 -5.50 8.61 6.56
CA ARG A 84 -5.43 9.94 5.92
C ARG A 84 -4.14 10.67 6.23
N GLY A 85 -3.09 9.92 6.50
CA GLY A 85 -1.79 10.54 6.74
C GLY A 85 -1.31 11.30 5.52
N GLY A 86 -0.53 12.35 5.75
CA GLY A 86 -0.05 13.19 4.68
C GLY A 86 0.76 12.46 3.64
N GLU A 87 1.41 11.37 4.04
CA GLU A 87 2.21 10.58 3.13
C GLU A 87 1.36 9.89 2.05
N TYR A 88 0.07 9.69 2.32
CA TYR A 88 -0.84 9.07 1.37
C TYR A 88 -1.71 10.06 0.62
N THR A 89 -1.67 11.33 1.02
CA THR A 89 -2.56 12.34 0.44
C THR A 89 -1.80 13.44 -0.29
N SER A 90 -0.53 13.23 -0.59
CA SER A 90 0.22 14.19 -1.37
C SER A 90 -0.38 14.30 -2.77
N ASN A 91 -0.21 15.45 -3.39
CA ASN A 91 -0.76 15.67 -4.73
C ASN A 91 -0.25 14.66 -5.73
N LYS A 92 1.04 14.36 -5.69
CA LYS A 92 1.59 13.41 -6.65
C LYS A 92 1.05 11.99 -6.45
N PHE A 93 0.78 11.61 -5.20
CA PHE A 93 0.23 10.29 -4.93
C PHE A 93 -1.20 10.22 -5.44
N LEU A 94 -2.00 11.24 -5.15
CA LEU A 94 -3.39 11.27 -5.60
C LEU A 94 -3.48 11.32 -7.11
N GLU A 95 -2.63 12.09 -7.75
CA GLU A 95 -2.61 12.18 -9.22
C GLU A 95 -2.23 10.85 -9.85
N PHE A 96 -1.25 10.17 -9.26
CA PHE A 96 -0.83 8.88 -9.77
C PHE A 96 -1.97 7.88 -9.72
N CYS A 97 -2.69 7.84 -8.59
CA CYS A 97 -3.82 6.93 -8.46
C CYS A 97 -4.91 7.26 -9.46
N GLU A 98 -5.20 8.54 -9.63
CA GLU A 98 -6.21 8.96 -10.59
C GLU A 98 -5.85 8.56 -12.01
N LYS A 99 -4.59 8.78 -12.40
CA LYS A 99 -4.14 8.43 -13.75
C LYS A 99 -4.17 6.93 -14.01
N ASN A 100 -4.03 6.14 -12.96
CA ASN A 100 -4.02 4.70 -13.09
C ASN A 100 -5.35 4.04 -12.76
N GLY A 101 -6.37 4.86 -12.57
CA GLY A 101 -7.71 4.32 -12.31
C GLY A 101 -7.86 3.68 -10.95
N ILE A 102 -7.00 4.05 -9.99
CA ILE A 102 -7.04 3.49 -8.65
C ILE A 102 -7.86 4.40 -7.77
N LYS A 103 -8.91 3.87 -7.20
CA LYS A 103 -9.77 4.63 -6.29
C LYS A 103 -9.20 4.59 -4.87
N ARG A 104 -9.39 5.68 -4.16
CA ARG A 104 -8.85 5.85 -2.82
C ARG A 104 -9.90 5.69 -1.76
#